data_d0b90e6b6277fd1f1fee5c92bfa59462
#
_entry.id   d0b90e6b6277fd1f1fee5c92bfa59462
#
_cell.length_a   1.000
_cell.length_b   1.000
_cell.length_c   1.000
_cell.angle_alpha   90.00
_cell.angle_beta   90.00
_cell.angle_gamma   90.00
#
_symmetry.space_group_name_H-M   'P 1'
#
loop_
_entity.id
_entity.type
_entity.pdbx_description
1 polymer ?
#
loop_
_entity_poly.entity_id
_entity_poly.type
_entity_poly.pdbx_seq_one_letter_code
_entity_poly.pdbx_strand_id
1 'polypeptide(L)'
;MTARRVKLEVWRGGAGGGGFQTYSVPQVEGMVVLDAVHWIQANGAADLGCRWNCKAGKCGSCSAEINGRPALMCKTRVDEVLEFSSVIRVQPMRVFPAIADLVTDVSWNYEVNRRIQPFTPAPGERAPFLMQQRDVERVIEQRRCIECFLCQDVCHVLREHQGQDRFFGPRFMVRLASLEMHPKDVANRVPQLHAEAGVAMCNITKCCTEVCPEHIRITDNAIIPLKERVADRSYDPIRGVLFHLRPSRPPAPPPVGSERPEAGLSSS
;
A
#
# COMPACT_ATOMS: atom_id res chain seq x y z
N MET A 1 38.33 -3.75 -22.00
CA MET A 1 36.94 -3.67 -22.39
C MET A 1 36.30 -2.54 -21.57
N THR A 2 35.90 -1.43 -22.18
CA THR A 2 35.20 -0.34 -21.50
C THR A 2 33.82 -0.84 -21.07
N ALA A 3 33.56 -0.86 -19.77
CA ALA A 3 32.27 -1.27 -19.25
C ALA A 3 31.17 -0.38 -19.85
N ARG A 4 30.11 -0.99 -20.38
CA ARG A 4 28.91 -0.26 -20.85
C ARG A 4 28.39 0.60 -19.71
N ARG A 5 28.05 1.85 -19.99
CA ARG A 5 27.50 2.76 -18.98
C ARG A 5 26.04 3.06 -19.29
N VAL A 6 25.25 3.16 -18.25
CA VAL A 6 23.83 3.53 -18.33
C VAL A 6 23.61 4.92 -17.75
N LYS A 7 22.65 5.65 -18.32
CA LYS A 7 22.25 6.96 -17.86
C LYS A 7 21.07 6.82 -16.90
N LEU A 8 21.26 7.29 -15.65
CA LEU A 8 20.18 7.44 -14.69
C LEU A 8 19.89 8.92 -14.46
N GLU A 9 18.61 9.28 -14.47
CA GLU A 9 18.11 10.57 -14.00
C GLU A 9 17.40 10.32 -12.67
N VAL A 10 18.01 10.77 -11.56
CA VAL A 10 17.50 10.58 -10.22
C VAL A 10 16.97 11.90 -9.69
N TRP A 11 15.77 11.88 -9.13
CA TRP A 11 15.19 13.06 -8.48
C TRP A 11 16.00 13.42 -7.24
N ARG A 12 16.35 14.72 -7.13
CA ARG A 12 17.03 15.31 -5.98
C ARG A 12 16.20 16.48 -5.47
N GLY A 13 15.91 16.51 -4.18
CA GLY A 13 15.12 17.56 -3.54
C GLY A 13 14.24 17.03 -2.43
N GLY A 14 13.31 17.86 -1.95
CA GLY A 14 12.42 17.52 -0.84
C GLY A 14 11.09 18.29 -0.92
N ALA A 15 10.49 18.60 0.23
CA ALA A 15 9.18 19.27 0.32
C ALA A 15 9.13 20.65 -0.39
N GLY A 16 10.27 21.33 -0.53
CA GLY A 16 10.39 22.63 -1.22
C GLY A 16 10.52 22.53 -2.74
N GLY A 17 10.48 21.32 -3.31
CA GLY A 17 10.70 21.05 -4.72
C GLY A 17 12.05 20.41 -5.00
N GLY A 18 12.36 20.21 -6.27
CA GLY A 18 13.60 19.57 -6.69
C GLY A 18 13.69 19.41 -8.21
N GLY A 19 14.64 18.60 -8.67
CA GLY A 19 14.85 18.33 -10.08
C GLY A 19 15.63 17.04 -10.32
N PHE A 20 15.67 16.62 -11.57
CA PHE A 20 16.43 15.43 -11.95
C PHE A 20 17.91 15.77 -12.12
N GLN A 21 18.76 14.97 -11.48
CA GLN A 21 20.19 14.99 -11.69
C GLN A 21 20.62 13.74 -12.48
N THR A 22 21.48 13.94 -13.47
CA THR A 22 21.97 12.86 -14.34
C THR A 22 23.23 12.23 -13.79
N TYR A 23 23.24 10.90 -13.76
CA TYR A 23 24.40 10.08 -13.39
C TYR A 23 24.71 9.05 -14.48
N SER A 24 25.99 8.80 -14.67
CA SER A 24 26.48 7.74 -15.57
C SER A 24 27.03 6.60 -14.73
N VAL A 25 26.37 5.44 -14.76
CA VAL A 25 26.67 4.29 -13.91
C VAL A 25 27.20 3.14 -14.76
N PRO A 26 28.28 2.43 -14.37
CA PRO A 26 28.72 1.24 -15.08
C PRO A 26 27.66 0.14 -14.97
N GLN A 27 27.29 -0.43 -16.10
CA GLN A 27 26.33 -1.55 -16.14
C GLN A 27 27.03 -2.86 -15.87
N VAL A 28 26.47 -3.64 -14.95
CA VAL A 28 26.87 -5.01 -14.64
C VAL A 28 25.71 -5.95 -14.97
N GLU A 29 26.01 -7.16 -15.43
CA GLU A 29 25.00 -8.17 -15.71
C GLU A 29 24.15 -8.47 -14.45
N GLY A 30 22.82 -8.55 -14.63
CA GLY A 30 21.88 -8.79 -13.52
C GLY A 30 21.65 -7.60 -12.60
N MET A 31 22.23 -6.42 -12.89
CA MET A 31 22.08 -5.21 -12.08
C MET A 31 20.62 -4.77 -11.97
N VAL A 32 20.19 -4.45 -10.75
CA VAL A 32 18.88 -3.83 -10.48
C VAL A 32 19.04 -2.34 -10.25
N VAL A 33 17.92 -1.60 -10.38
CA VAL A 33 17.90 -0.14 -10.19
C VAL A 33 18.44 0.28 -8.82
N LEU A 34 18.17 -0.49 -7.76
CA LEU A 34 18.71 -0.23 -6.42
C LEU A 34 20.22 -0.28 -6.38
N ASP A 35 20.86 -1.21 -7.10
CA ASP A 35 22.33 -1.31 -7.17
C ASP A 35 22.91 -0.08 -7.87
N ALA A 36 22.24 0.41 -8.93
CA ALA A 36 22.65 1.64 -9.60
C ALA A 36 22.55 2.87 -8.66
N VAL A 37 21.49 2.96 -7.85
CA VAL A 37 21.34 4.02 -6.84
C VAL A 37 22.45 3.92 -5.78
N HIS A 38 22.77 2.72 -5.28
CA HIS A 38 23.87 2.52 -4.33
C HIS A 38 25.23 2.86 -4.95
N TRP A 39 25.44 2.55 -6.24
CA TRP A 39 26.66 2.93 -6.93
C TRP A 39 26.80 4.48 -6.97
N ILE A 40 25.70 5.20 -7.23
CA ILE A 40 25.67 6.67 -7.21
C ILE A 40 26.03 7.20 -5.82
N GLN A 41 25.46 6.65 -4.75
CA GLN A 41 25.77 7.00 -3.38
C GLN A 41 27.28 6.81 -3.07
N ALA A 42 27.85 5.71 -3.53
CA ALA A 42 29.26 5.38 -3.28
C ALA A 42 30.24 6.23 -4.09
N ASN A 43 29.85 6.76 -5.28
CA ASN A 43 30.79 7.32 -6.25
C ASN A 43 30.51 8.79 -6.65
N GLY A 44 29.42 9.41 -6.18
CA GLY A 44 29.13 10.75 -6.66
C GLY A 44 28.09 11.55 -5.87
N ALA A 45 27.28 10.91 -5.03
CA ALA A 45 26.23 11.57 -4.28
C ALA A 45 25.95 10.81 -2.97
N ALA A 46 26.91 10.88 -2.04
CA ALA A 46 26.80 10.18 -0.74
C ALA A 46 25.59 10.66 0.10
N ASP A 47 25.07 11.83 -0.21
CA ASP A 47 23.91 12.48 0.39
C ASP A 47 22.57 12.08 -0.26
N LEU A 48 22.57 11.25 -1.32
CA LEU A 48 21.35 10.80 -1.98
C LEU A 48 20.45 9.99 -1.04
N GLY A 49 19.28 10.56 -0.69
CA GLY A 49 18.29 9.92 0.17
C GLY A 49 17.61 8.74 -0.51
N CYS A 50 17.75 7.55 0.06
CA CYS A 50 17.12 6.33 -0.44
C CYS A 50 16.79 5.39 0.72
N ARG A 51 15.56 4.83 0.74
CA ARG A 51 15.18 3.77 1.68
C ARG A 51 15.37 2.40 1.05
N TRP A 52 15.97 1.50 1.80
CA TRP A 52 16.08 0.10 1.43
C TRP A 52 16.32 -0.78 2.66
N ASN A 53 16.09 -2.10 2.54
CA ASN A 53 16.38 -3.03 3.63
C ASN A 53 16.73 -4.43 3.09
N CYS A 54 15.73 -5.22 2.62
CA CYS A 54 15.91 -6.66 2.36
C CYS A 54 16.64 -6.99 1.04
N LYS A 55 16.66 -6.11 0.05
CA LYS A 55 17.13 -6.33 -1.34
C LYS A 55 16.49 -7.54 -2.06
N ALA A 56 15.40 -8.09 -1.54
CA ALA A 56 14.78 -9.34 -2.00
C ALA A 56 13.29 -9.20 -2.34
N GLY A 57 12.78 -7.96 -2.47
CA GLY A 57 11.38 -7.70 -2.80
C GLY A 57 10.38 -8.05 -1.69
N LYS A 58 10.79 -8.12 -0.41
CA LYS A 58 9.95 -8.59 0.71
C LYS A 58 9.60 -7.53 1.76
N CYS A 59 10.24 -6.36 1.76
CA CYS A 59 10.01 -5.35 2.80
C CYS A 59 9.31 -4.09 2.29
N GLY A 60 9.19 -3.89 0.98
CA GLY A 60 8.56 -2.71 0.39
C GLY A 60 9.32 -1.39 0.52
N SER A 61 10.44 -1.35 1.28
CA SER A 61 11.13 -0.09 1.62
C SER A 61 11.70 0.67 0.41
N CYS A 62 12.12 -0.04 -0.64
CA CYS A 62 12.75 0.54 -1.83
C CYS A 62 11.74 0.91 -2.93
N SER A 63 10.51 1.24 -2.57
CA SER A 63 9.48 1.68 -3.50
C SER A 63 9.81 3.05 -4.09
N ALA A 64 9.70 3.18 -5.40
CA ALA A 64 9.92 4.41 -6.14
C ALA A 64 9.16 4.36 -7.48
N GLU A 65 9.05 5.48 -8.18
CA GLU A 65 8.64 5.46 -9.58
C GLU A 65 9.87 5.32 -10.50
N ILE A 66 9.83 4.32 -11.38
CA ILE A 66 10.86 4.06 -12.38
C ILE A 66 10.24 4.28 -13.75
N ASN A 67 10.75 5.26 -14.49
CA ASN A 67 10.16 5.72 -15.76
C ASN A 67 8.65 5.99 -15.65
N GLY A 68 8.21 6.57 -14.52
CA GLY A 68 6.80 6.91 -14.26
C GLY A 68 5.92 5.76 -13.78
N ARG A 69 6.46 4.54 -13.65
CA ARG A 69 5.76 3.37 -13.12
C ARG A 69 6.22 3.06 -11.69
N PRO A 70 5.31 2.97 -10.71
CA PRO A 70 5.66 2.53 -9.37
C PRO A 70 6.20 1.10 -9.37
N ALA A 71 7.40 0.91 -8.78
CA ALA A 71 8.06 -0.39 -8.72
C ALA A 71 9.03 -0.49 -7.55
N LEU A 72 9.43 -1.71 -7.19
CA LEU A 72 10.50 -1.95 -6.22
C LEU A 72 11.86 -1.84 -6.92
N MET A 73 12.70 -0.90 -6.53
CA MET A 73 14.03 -0.73 -7.12
C MET A 73 14.91 -2.00 -7.03
N CYS A 74 14.74 -2.82 -5.98
CA CYS A 74 15.49 -4.07 -5.81
C CYS A 74 14.99 -5.24 -6.68
N LYS A 75 13.86 -5.09 -7.37
CA LYS A 75 13.29 -6.10 -8.27
C LYS A 75 13.33 -5.68 -9.73
N THR A 76 13.50 -4.39 -10.01
CA THR A 76 13.49 -3.83 -11.36
C THR A 76 14.89 -3.94 -11.95
N ARG A 77 15.05 -4.75 -12.98
CA ARG A 77 16.32 -4.94 -13.68
C ARG A 77 16.63 -3.76 -14.60
N VAL A 78 17.88 -3.34 -14.61
CA VAL A 78 18.37 -2.25 -15.46
C VAL A 78 18.24 -2.59 -16.93
N ASP A 79 18.55 -3.82 -17.33
CA ASP A 79 18.44 -4.29 -18.72
C ASP A 79 16.99 -4.27 -19.22
N GLU A 80 16.02 -4.76 -18.42
CA GLU A 80 14.59 -4.74 -18.78
C GLU A 80 14.06 -3.31 -19.01
N VAL A 81 14.47 -2.34 -18.16
CA VAL A 81 14.08 -0.94 -18.35
C VAL A 81 14.68 -0.34 -19.62
N LEU A 82 15.91 -0.73 -19.95
CA LEU A 82 16.61 -0.23 -21.14
C LEU A 82 16.11 -0.82 -22.46
N GLU A 83 15.31 -1.88 -22.44
CA GLU A 83 14.61 -2.37 -23.64
C GLU A 83 13.61 -1.34 -24.19
N PHE A 84 13.02 -0.53 -23.31
CA PHE A 84 11.97 0.44 -23.65
C PHE A 84 12.42 1.89 -23.55
N SER A 85 13.61 2.18 -23.00
CA SER A 85 14.09 3.54 -22.78
C SER A 85 15.61 3.62 -22.78
N SER A 86 16.18 4.66 -23.34
CA SER A 86 17.64 4.93 -23.30
C SER A 86 18.12 5.50 -21.95
N VAL A 87 17.20 5.87 -21.06
CA VAL A 87 17.48 6.51 -19.76
C VAL A 87 16.57 5.89 -18.71
N ILE A 88 17.12 5.66 -17.52
CA ILE A 88 16.36 5.22 -16.36
C ILE A 88 16.10 6.43 -15.48
N ARG A 89 14.85 6.86 -15.39
CA ARG A 89 14.41 7.94 -14.52
C ARG A 89 13.86 7.37 -13.23
N VAL A 90 14.41 7.78 -12.07
CA VAL A 90 13.99 7.34 -10.75
C VAL A 90 13.53 8.53 -9.94
N GLN A 91 12.31 8.48 -9.42
CA GLN A 91 11.72 9.55 -8.62
C GLN A 91 10.92 8.98 -7.43
N PRO A 92 10.66 9.80 -6.37
CA PRO A 92 9.84 9.37 -5.26
C PRO A 92 8.41 9.05 -5.69
N MET A 93 7.70 8.27 -4.89
CA MET A 93 6.26 8.02 -5.06
C MET A 93 5.49 9.33 -4.96
N ARG A 94 4.78 9.73 -6.01
CA ARG A 94 4.17 11.08 -6.15
C ARG A 94 2.94 11.30 -5.27
N VAL A 95 2.26 10.25 -4.85
CA VAL A 95 1.09 10.35 -3.97
C VAL A 95 1.47 10.78 -2.55
N PHE A 96 2.72 10.59 -2.16
CA PHE A 96 3.21 10.91 -0.83
C PHE A 96 4.14 12.13 -0.84
N PRO A 97 4.10 12.98 0.19
CA PRO A 97 5.04 14.10 0.31
C PRO A 97 6.49 13.63 0.28
N ALA A 98 7.33 14.28 -0.52
CA ALA A 98 8.76 14.01 -0.54
C ALA A 98 9.41 14.58 0.72
N ILE A 99 10.20 13.76 1.43
CA ILE A 99 11.06 14.20 2.54
C ILE A 99 12.41 14.65 1.99
N ALA A 100 13.09 13.73 1.29
CA ALA A 100 14.38 13.99 0.66
C ALA A 100 14.61 12.98 -0.48
N ASP A 101 14.89 13.46 -1.66
CA ASP A 101 15.19 12.69 -2.86
C ASP A 101 14.17 11.58 -3.14
N LEU A 102 14.53 10.30 -2.95
CA LEU A 102 13.65 9.14 -3.15
C LEU A 102 12.86 8.75 -1.89
N VAL A 103 13.00 9.51 -0.81
CA VAL A 103 12.34 9.24 0.48
C VAL A 103 11.04 10.02 0.60
N THR A 104 9.94 9.33 0.82
CA THR A 104 8.59 9.91 0.99
C THR A 104 8.04 9.72 2.39
N ASP A 105 7.14 10.61 2.82
CA ASP A 105 6.37 10.46 4.04
C ASP A 105 5.14 9.58 3.79
N VAL A 106 5.17 8.39 4.33
CA VAL A 106 4.08 7.39 4.22
C VAL A 106 3.21 7.33 5.49
N SER A 107 3.33 8.28 6.41
CA SER A 107 2.64 8.31 7.71
C SER A 107 1.13 8.22 7.58
N TRP A 108 0.54 8.86 6.58
CA TRP A 108 -0.88 8.79 6.27
C TRP A 108 -1.41 7.34 6.19
N ASN A 109 -0.61 6.43 5.64
CA ASN A 109 -1.03 5.02 5.54
C ASN A 109 -1.19 4.37 6.92
N TYR A 110 -0.34 4.71 7.88
CA TYR A 110 -0.44 4.17 9.24
C TYR A 110 -1.62 4.78 10.00
N GLU A 111 -1.97 6.02 9.74
CA GLU A 111 -3.18 6.66 10.29
C GLU A 111 -4.45 6.02 9.76
N VAL A 112 -4.52 5.76 8.45
CA VAL A 112 -5.63 5.02 7.85
C VAL A 112 -5.74 3.61 8.43
N ASN A 113 -4.60 2.92 8.62
CA ASN A 113 -4.59 1.57 9.20
C ASN A 113 -5.16 1.55 10.64
N ARG A 114 -4.88 2.57 11.45
CA ARG A 114 -5.42 2.70 12.81
C ARG A 114 -6.93 2.89 12.85
N ARG A 115 -7.53 3.47 11.81
CA ARG A 115 -8.99 3.67 11.69
C ARG A 115 -9.72 2.37 11.36
N ILE A 116 -9.05 1.35 10.85
CA ILE A 116 -9.67 0.06 10.50
C ILE A 116 -9.83 -0.76 11.78
N GLN A 117 -11.08 -1.15 12.09
CA GLN A 117 -11.36 -2.04 13.20
C GLN A 117 -10.59 -3.35 13.04
N PRO A 118 -9.79 -3.78 14.04
CA PRO A 118 -9.00 -5.00 13.98
C PRO A 118 -9.88 -6.26 13.93
N PHE A 119 -9.24 -7.41 13.75
CA PHE A 119 -9.90 -8.71 13.86
C PHE A 119 -10.63 -8.83 15.20
N THR A 120 -11.91 -9.20 15.13
CA THR A 120 -12.79 -9.29 16.30
C THR A 120 -13.43 -10.70 16.32
N PRO A 121 -12.93 -11.63 17.14
CA PRO A 121 -13.51 -12.96 17.26
C PRO A 121 -14.88 -12.92 17.94
N ALA A 122 -15.67 -13.97 17.74
CA ALA A 122 -16.94 -14.11 18.47
C ALA A 122 -16.72 -14.19 20.00
N PRO A 123 -17.66 -13.68 20.80
CA PRO A 123 -17.56 -13.79 22.26
C PRO A 123 -17.37 -15.25 22.71
N GLY A 124 -16.35 -15.49 23.53
CA GLY A 124 -16.00 -16.84 24.03
C GLY A 124 -15.06 -17.64 23.13
N GLU A 125 -14.82 -17.25 21.88
CA GLU A 125 -13.76 -17.85 21.06
C GLU A 125 -12.38 -17.48 21.57
N ARG A 126 -11.48 -18.46 21.62
CA ARG A 126 -10.08 -18.29 22.02
C ARG A 126 -9.14 -18.86 20.98
N ALA A 127 -7.94 -18.29 20.90
CA ALA A 127 -6.87 -18.86 20.06
C ALA A 127 -6.52 -20.30 20.54
N PRO A 128 -6.11 -21.18 19.60
CA PRO A 128 -5.92 -20.96 18.17
C PRO A 128 -7.24 -20.92 17.39
N PHE A 129 -7.39 -19.95 16.46
CA PHE A 129 -8.56 -19.83 15.60
C PHE A 129 -8.43 -20.78 14.41
N LEU A 130 -8.96 -22.00 14.56
CA LEU A 130 -8.93 -23.01 13.50
C LEU A 130 -9.93 -22.65 12.38
N MET A 131 -9.47 -22.76 11.14
CA MET A 131 -10.27 -22.50 9.95
C MET A 131 -10.20 -23.70 8.99
N GLN A 132 -11.25 -23.88 8.20
CA GLN A 132 -11.22 -24.85 7.12
C GLN A 132 -10.32 -24.36 5.98
N GLN A 133 -9.65 -25.26 5.27
CA GLN A 133 -8.72 -24.92 4.19
C GLN A 133 -9.34 -24.00 3.14
N ARG A 134 -10.59 -24.26 2.73
CA ARG A 134 -11.31 -23.40 1.77
C ARG A 134 -11.46 -21.95 2.23
N ASP A 135 -11.55 -21.69 3.53
CA ASP A 135 -11.68 -20.34 4.08
C ASP A 135 -10.32 -19.66 4.19
N VAL A 136 -9.26 -20.44 4.43
CA VAL A 136 -7.87 -19.95 4.33
C VAL A 136 -7.56 -19.52 2.90
N GLU A 137 -7.96 -20.29 1.90
CA GLU A 137 -7.73 -19.98 0.48
C GLU A 137 -8.35 -18.65 0.05
N ARG A 138 -9.50 -18.28 0.61
CA ARG A 138 -10.15 -16.98 0.34
C ARG A 138 -9.35 -15.78 0.78
N VAL A 139 -8.58 -15.90 1.87
CA VAL A 139 -7.90 -14.76 2.51
C VAL A 139 -6.38 -14.81 2.39
N ILE A 140 -5.79 -15.92 1.93
CA ILE A 140 -4.34 -16.10 1.87
C ILE A 140 -3.67 -15.12 0.91
N GLU A 141 -4.33 -14.78 -0.18
CA GLU A 141 -3.81 -13.84 -1.18
C GLU A 141 -3.61 -12.46 -0.57
N GLN A 142 -4.59 -11.95 0.18
CA GLN A 142 -4.54 -10.64 0.81
C GLN A 142 -3.45 -10.54 1.88
N ARG A 143 -3.09 -11.67 2.52
CA ARG A 143 -2.03 -11.74 3.54
C ARG A 143 -0.61 -11.62 2.98
N ARG A 144 -0.43 -11.77 1.67
CA ARG A 144 0.89 -11.60 1.01
C ARG A 144 1.33 -10.14 0.95
N CYS A 145 0.47 -9.19 1.27
CA CYS A 145 0.76 -7.77 1.16
C CYS A 145 1.94 -7.36 2.05
N ILE A 146 3.00 -6.84 1.42
CA ILE A 146 4.24 -6.38 2.07
C ILE A 146 4.23 -4.88 2.41
N GLU A 147 3.09 -4.20 2.26
CA GLU A 147 2.92 -2.77 2.58
C GLU A 147 3.91 -1.84 1.84
N CYS A 148 4.20 -2.16 0.58
CA CYS A 148 5.09 -1.35 -0.26
C CYS A 148 4.45 -0.05 -0.78
N PHE A 149 3.13 0.08 -0.70
CA PHE A 149 2.32 1.22 -1.14
C PHE A 149 2.39 1.57 -2.64
N LEU A 150 2.99 0.74 -3.49
CA LEU A 150 2.99 0.96 -4.94
C LEU A 150 1.58 1.04 -5.53
N CYS A 151 0.65 0.23 -4.99
CA CYS A 151 -0.76 0.27 -5.38
C CYS A 151 -1.46 1.57 -4.97
N GLN A 152 -1.02 2.22 -3.89
CA GLN A 152 -1.48 3.56 -3.50
C GLN A 152 -0.97 4.60 -4.49
N ASP A 153 0.31 4.52 -4.83
CA ASP A 153 0.98 5.48 -5.72
C ASP A 153 0.45 5.46 -7.15
N VAL A 154 0.09 4.27 -7.68
CA VAL A 154 -0.48 4.16 -9.04
C VAL A 154 -1.97 4.51 -9.10
N CYS A 155 -2.65 4.58 -7.95
CA CYS A 155 -4.08 4.81 -7.90
C CYS A 155 -4.44 6.24 -8.31
N HIS A 156 -5.10 6.41 -9.45
CA HIS A 156 -5.44 7.76 -9.91
C HIS A 156 -6.48 8.48 -9.04
N VAL A 157 -7.29 7.77 -8.25
CA VAL A 157 -8.15 8.43 -7.25
C VAL A 157 -7.29 9.16 -6.22
N LEU A 158 -6.18 8.55 -5.77
CA LEU A 158 -5.25 9.19 -4.85
C LEU A 158 -4.31 10.17 -5.54
N ARG A 159 -3.85 9.84 -6.74
CA ARG A 159 -2.81 10.54 -7.48
C ARG A 159 -3.32 11.78 -8.22
N GLU A 160 -4.41 11.64 -8.98
CA GLU A 160 -4.91 12.71 -9.84
C GLU A 160 -6.00 13.53 -9.14
N HIS A 161 -6.79 12.89 -8.28
CA HIS A 161 -7.90 13.54 -7.59
C HIS A 161 -7.58 13.88 -6.12
N GLN A 162 -6.37 13.62 -5.66
CA GLN A 162 -5.94 13.86 -4.26
C GLN A 162 -6.95 13.35 -3.23
N GLY A 163 -7.55 12.20 -3.51
CA GLY A 163 -8.70 11.65 -2.80
C GLY A 163 -8.38 10.98 -1.46
N GLN A 164 -7.28 11.35 -0.78
CA GLN A 164 -6.86 10.79 0.51
C GLN A 164 -7.84 11.05 1.65
N ASP A 165 -8.67 12.07 1.53
CA ASP A 165 -9.75 12.43 2.45
C ASP A 165 -11.00 11.54 2.29
N ARG A 166 -11.19 10.94 1.11
CA ARG A 166 -12.41 10.25 0.71
C ARG A 166 -12.22 8.79 0.35
N PHE A 167 -10.99 8.32 0.19
CA PHE A 167 -10.68 6.96 -0.22
C PHE A 167 -9.43 6.45 0.50
N PHE A 168 -9.56 5.36 1.24
CA PHE A 168 -8.42 4.73 1.94
C PHE A 168 -7.37 4.16 0.98
N GLY A 169 -7.73 3.93 -0.27
CA GLY A 169 -6.84 3.40 -1.29
C GLY A 169 -6.76 1.87 -1.34
N PRO A 170 -6.17 1.35 -2.43
CA PRO A 170 -6.15 -0.08 -2.74
C PRO A 170 -5.51 -0.96 -1.65
N ARG A 171 -4.43 -0.49 -1.00
CA ARG A 171 -3.78 -1.22 0.09
C ARG A 171 -4.77 -1.54 1.22
N PHE A 172 -5.60 -0.58 1.59
CA PHE A 172 -6.53 -0.74 2.70
C PHE A 172 -7.79 -1.48 2.29
N MET A 173 -8.16 -1.48 1.00
CA MET A 173 -9.17 -2.41 0.48
C MET A 173 -8.70 -3.86 0.63
N VAL A 174 -7.42 -4.17 0.37
CA VAL A 174 -6.84 -5.50 0.62
C VAL A 174 -6.93 -5.86 2.12
N ARG A 175 -6.62 -4.93 3.02
CA ARG A 175 -6.72 -5.14 4.46
C ARG A 175 -8.16 -5.39 4.90
N LEU A 176 -9.09 -4.56 4.46
CA LEU A 176 -10.52 -4.70 4.77
C LEU A 176 -11.08 -6.00 4.22
N ALA A 177 -10.73 -6.39 2.99
CA ALA A 177 -11.15 -7.67 2.41
C ALA A 177 -10.65 -8.86 3.22
N SER A 178 -9.39 -8.83 3.68
CA SER A 178 -8.84 -9.89 4.52
C SER A 178 -9.56 -10.08 5.85
N LEU A 179 -10.15 -9.01 6.39
CA LEU A 179 -10.93 -9.04 7.62
C LEU A 179 -12.39 -9.43 7.37
N GLU A 180 -13.04 -8.80 6.37
CA GLU A 180 -14.43 -9.07 6.01
C GLU A 180 -14.69 -10.48 5.49
N MET A 181 -13.68 -11.11 4.88
CA MET A 181 -13.76 -12.49 4.39
C MET A 181 -13.30 -13.52 5.42
N HIS A 182 -12.81 -13.09 6.58
CA HIS A 182 -12.33 -14.01 7.61
C HIS A 182 -13.51 -14.65 8.35
N PRO A 183 -13.65 -15.99 8.36
CA PRO A 183 -14.85 -16.67 8.88
C PRO A 183 -15.05 -16.52 10.38
N LYS A 184 -13.97 -16.19 11.12
CA LYS A 184 -13.97 -16.00 12.56
C LYS A 184 -14.06 -14.52 12.97
N ASP A 185 -14.15 -13.60 12.02
CA ASP A 185 -14.31 -12.18 12.29
C ASP A 185 -15.81 -11.83 12.33
N VAL A 186 -16.28 -11.31 13.44
CA VAL A 186 -17.69 -10.91 13.61
C VAL A 186 -17.92 -9.41 13.50
N ALA A 187 -16.88 -8.62 13.29
CA ALA A 187 -17.04 -7.19 13.09
C ALA A 187 -17.76 -6.89 11.78
N ASN A 188 -18.59 -5.86 11.80
CA ASN A 188 -19.31 -5.38 10.63
C ASN A 188 -18.68 -4.06 10.16
N ARG A 189 -17.85 -4.14 9.11
CA ARG A 189 -17.16 -2.98 8.54
C ARG A 189 -17.85 -2.39 7.31
N VAL A 190 -19.01 -2.93 6.91
CA VAL A 190 -19.76 -2.42 5.74
C VAL A 190 -20.11 -0.94 5.87
N PRO A 191 -20.55 -0.41 7.04
CA PRO A 191 -20.75 1.03 7.20
C PRO A 191 -19.47 1.84 6.99
N GLN A 192 -18.32 1.37 7.51
CA GLN A 192 -17.03 2.02 7.30
C GLN A 192 -16.60 1.97 5.83
N LEU A 193 -16.79 0.83 5.15
CA LEU A 193 -16.52 0.70 3.72
C LEU A 193 -17.26 1.74 2.87
N HIS A 194 -18.51 2.00 3.22
CA HIS A 194 -19.37 2.96 2.51
C HIS A 194 -19.00 4.42 2.85
N ALA A 195 -18.96 4.77 4.14
CA ALA A 195 -18.91 6.15 4.59
C ALA A 195 -17.48 6.73 4.66
N GLU A 196 -16.50 5.92 5.10
CA GLU A 196 -15.16 6.41 5.37
C GLU A 196 -14.12 5.89 4.38
N ALA A 197 -14.14 4.58 4.13
CA ALA A 197 -13.14 3.94 3.28
C ALA A 197 -13.34 4.26 1.79
N GLY A 198 -14.52 4.76 1.41
CA GLY A 198 -14.81 5.26 0.09
C GLY A 198 -14.69 4.22 -1.02
N VAL A 199 -15.09 2.98 -0.76
CA VAL A 199 -14.95 1.88 -1.75
C VAL A 199 -15.62 2.19 -3.09
N ALA A 200 -16.67 3.02 -3.09
CA ALA A 200 -17.38 3.47 -4.29
C ALA A 200 -16.51 4.33 -5.22
N MET A 201 -15.48 5.03 -4.70
CA MET A 201 -14.61 5.91 -5.47
C MET A 201 -13.73 5.15 -6.48
N CYS A 202 -13.48 3.86 -6.25
CA CYS A 202 -12.68 3.06 -7.18
C CYS A 202 -13.45 2.80 -8.48
N ASN A 203 -12.86 3.14 -9.63
CA ASN A 203 -13.41 2.93 -10.98
C ASN A 203 -12.91 1.66 -11.68
N ILE A 204 -12.28 0.74 -10.93
CA ILE A 204 -11.92 -0.63 -11.39
C ILE A 204 -10.93 -0.65 -12.57
N THR A 205 -9.99 0.30 -12.66
CA THR A 205 -8.98 0.36 -13.74
C THR A 205 -7.88 -0.71 -13.63
N LYS A 206 -7.81 -1.45 -12.53
CA LYS A 206 -6.84 -2.53 -12.25
C LYS A 206 -5.36 -2.13 -12.16
N CYS A 207 -5.01 -0.86 -12.29
CA CYS A 207 -3.64 -0.37 -12.19
C CYS A 207 -2.93 -0.81 -10.89
N CYS A 208 -3.66 -0.85 -9.77
CA CYS A 208 -3.15 -1.34 -8.50
C CYS A 208 -2.77 -2.84 -8.51
N THR A 209 -3.52 -3.66 -9.26
CA THR A 209 -3.24 -5.08 -9.45
C THR A 209 -1.97 -5.29 -10.26
N GLU A 210 -1.78 -4.48 -11.32
CA GLU A 210 -0.65 -4.59 -12.25
C GLU A 210 0.71 -4.27 -11.60
N VAL A 211 0.75 -3.35 -10.63
CA VAL A 211 2.00 -2.96 -9.96
C VAL A 211 2.30 -3.77 -8.70
N CYS A 212 1.42 -4.69 -8.31
CA CYS A 212 1.59 -5.45 -7.08
C CYS A 212 2.75 -6.46 -7.19
N PRO A 213 3.86 -6.31 -6.43
CA PRO A 213 5.01 -7.21 -6.51
C PRO A 213 4.73 -8.62 -5.94
N GLU A 214 3.67 -8.77 -5.14
CA GLU A 214 3.21 -10.04 -4.59
C GLU A 214 2.04 -10.64 -5.41
N HIS A 215 1.74 -10.07 -6.59
CA HIS A 215 0.73 -10.54 -7.53
C HIS A 215 -0.67 -10.70 -6.92
N ILE A 216 -1.02 -9.82 -5.97
CA ILE A 216 -2.36 -9.79 -5.38
C ILE A 216 -3.33 -9.21 -6.42
N ARG A 217 -4.39 -9.94 -6.74
CA ARG A 217 -5.47 -9.45 -7.60
C ARG A 217 -6.38 -8.48 -6.84
N ILE A 218 -5.82 -7.31 -6.52
CA ILE A 218 -6.41 -6.32 -5.62
C ILE A 218 -7.81 -5.93 -6.07
N THR A 219 -8.00 -5.67 -7.35
CA THR A 219 -9.30 -5.25 -7.89
C THR A 219 -10.31 -6.38 -7.81
N ASP A 220 -9.95 -7.56 -8.34
CA ASP A 220 -10.90 -8.67 -8.50
C ASP A 220 -11.19 -9.38 -7.19
N ASN A 221 -10.18 -9.59 -6.33
CA ASN A 221 -10.31 -10.40 -5.12
C ASN A 221 -10.46 -9.58 -3.82
N ALA A 222 -10.34 -8.24 -3.90
CA ALA A 222 -10.59 -7.39 -2.74
C ALA A 222 -11.62 -6.29 -3.04
N ILE A 223 -11.38 -5.40 -4.01
CA ILE A 223 -12.23 -4.22 -4.20
C ILE A 223 -13.63 -4.59 -4.70
N ILE A 224 -13.74 -5.42 -5.74
CA ILE A 224 -15.05 -5.83 -6.29
C ILE A 224 -15.90 -6.53 -5.22
N PRO A 225 -15.42 -7.56 -4.49
CA PRO A 225 -16.20 -8.19 -3.44
C PRO A 225 -16.63 -7.23 -2.32
N LEU A 226 -15.81 -6.22 -1.99
CA LEU A 226 -16.21 -5.21 -1.01
C LEU A 226 -17.30 -4.28 -1.54
N LYS A 227 -17.24 -3.89 -2.82
CA LYS A 227 -18.31 -3.12 -3.47
C LYS A 227 -19.63 -3.89 -3.49
N GLU A 228 -19.58 -5.18 -3.85
CA GLU A 228 -20.75 -6.05 -3.85
C GLU A 228 -21.39 -6.13 -2.45
N ARG A 229 -20.58 -6.30 -1.39
CA ARG A 229 -21.08 -6.32 0.00
C ARG A 229 -21.79 -5.02 0.40
N VAL A 230 -21.27 -3.88 -0.05
CA VAL A 230 -21.90 -2.57 0.19
C VAL A 230 -23.20 -2.45 -0.60
N ALA A 231 -23.21 -2.86 -1.87
CA ALA A 231 -24.37 -2.83 -2.73
C ALA A 231 -25.49 -3.76 -2.21
N ASP A 232 -25.18 -5.00 -1.87
CA ASP A 232 -26.12 -5.98 -1.30
C ASP A 232 -26.81 -5.46 -0.05
N ARG A 233 -26.05 -4.76 0.82
CA ARG A 233 -26.63 -4.20 2.03
C ARG A 233 -27.54 -3.02 1.79
N SER A 234 -27.23 -2.20 0.78
CA SER A 234 -27.91 -0.92 0.54
C SER A 234 -29.07 -1.05 -0.45
N TYR A 235 -29.02 -2.03 -1.36
CA TYR A 235 -29.92 -2.13 -2.51
C TYR A 235 -30.67 -3.46 -2.63
N ASP A 236 -30.37 -4.48 -1.79
CA ASP A 236 -31.13 -5.73 -1.76
C ASP A 236 -32.44 -5.56 -0.97
N PRO A 237 -33.62 -5.47 -1.64
CA PRO A 237 -34.90 -5.26 -0.97
C PRO A 237 -35.30 -6.41 -0.05
N ILE A 238 -34.90 -7.64 -0.37
CA ILE A 238 -35.20 -8.83 0.43
C ILE A 238 -34.39 -8.80 1.73
N ARG A 239 -33.11 -8.47 1.64
CA ARG A 239 -32.24 -8.30 2.82
C ARG A 239 -32.63 -7.07 3.63
N GLY A 240 -33.08 -5.99 2.98
CA GLY A 240 -33.62 -4.81 3.65
C GLY A 240 -34.79 -5.15 4.57
N VAL A 241 -35.76 -5.91 4.07
CA VAL A 241 -36.92 -6.39 4.87
C VAL A 241 -36.47 -7.32 5.99
N LEU A 242 -35.62 -8.30 5.70
CA LEU A 242 -35.10 -9.25 6.70
C LEU A 242 -34.20 -8.57 7.75
N PHE A 243 -33.50 -7.50 7.37
CA PHE A 243 -32.65 -6.74 8.30
C PHE A 243 -33.49 -5.93 9.30
N HIS A 244 -34.60 -5.37 8.88
CA HIS A 244 -35.54 -4.68 9.79
C HIS A 244 -36.26 -5.65 10.73
N LEU A 245 -36.31 -6.93 10.39
CA LEU A 245 -36.89 -7.99 11.22
C LEU A 245 -35.89 -8.63 12.20
N ARG A 246 -34.57 -8.36 12.06
CA ARG A 246 -33.54 -8.82 13.02
C ARG A 246 -33.40 -7.86 14.19
N PRO A 247 -33.36 -8.36 15.44
CA PRO A 247 -33.09 -7.50 16.59
C PRO A 247 -31.74 -6.80 16.42
N SER A 248 -31.70 -5.52 16.77
CA SER A 248 -30.51 -4.67 16.69
C SER A 248 -29.33 -5.29 17.44
N ARG A 249 -28.25 -5.55 16.72
CA ARG A 249 -26.99 -6.03 17.32
C ARG A 249 -26.42 -4.88 18.18
N PRO A 250 -25.96 -5.15 19.39
CA PRO A 250 -25.39 -4.09 20.22
C PRO A 250 -24.19 -3.44 19.52
N PRO A 251 -23.95 -2.15 19.71
CA PRO A 251 -22.80 -1.44 19.15
C PRO A 251 -21.52 -2.11 19.64
N ALA A 252 -20.52 -2.15 18.76
CA ALA A 252 -19.19 -2.66 19.12
C ALA A 252 -18.62 -1.83 20.28
N PRO A 253 -17.90 -2.46 21.23
CA PRO A 253 -17.24 -1.73 22.30
C PRO A 253 -16.24 -0.72 21.69
N PRO A 254 -16.04 0.44 22.32
CA PRO A 254 -15.07 1.43 21.86
C PRO A 254 -13.66 0.83 21.82
N PRO A 255 -12.76 1.32 20.94
CA PRO A 255 -11.40 0.81 20.85
C PRO A 255 -10.71 0.97 22.21
N VAL A 256 -10.14 -0.12 22.71
CA VAL A 256 -9.31 -0.14 23.93
C VAL A 256 -8.05 0.67 23.65
N GLY A 257 -7.87 1.78 24.33
CA GLY A 257 -6.60 2.51 24.41
C GLY A 257 -6.61 3.94 23.89
N SER A 258 -7.10 4.86 24.70
CA SER A 258 -6.68 6.28 24.63
C SER A 258 -6.46 6.86 26.04
N GLU A 259 -5.86 6.11 26.95
CA GLU A 259 -5.23 6.72 28.12
C GLU A 259 -3.71 6.74 27.89
N ARG A 260 -3.19 7.90 27.46
CA ARG A 260 -1.77 8.19 27.60
C ARG A 260 -1.50 8.37 29.10
N PRO A 261 -0.52 7.68 29.68
CA PRO A 261 -0.03 8.09 31.00
C PRO A 261 0.58 9.48 30.83
N GLU A 262 0.04 10.45 31.56
CA GLU A 262 0.68 11.76 31.73
C GLU A 262 2.08 11.54 32.33
N ALA A 263 3.11 11.86 31.55
CA ALA A 263 4.48 11.93 32.03
C ALA A 263 4.56 13.14 32.97
N GLY A 264 4.45 12.88 34.27
CA GLY A 264 4.76 13.86 35.29
C GLY A 264 6.22 14.26 35.21
N LEU A 265 6.52 15.41 34.64
CA LEU A 265 7.75 16.13 34.83
C LEU A 265 7.67 16.85 36.19
N SER A 266 8.19 16.20 37.26
CA SER A 266 8.50 16.91 38.47
C SER A 266 9.82 17.67 38.30
N SER A 267 9.74 18.98 38.29
CA SER A 267 10.85 19.89 38.52
C SER A 267 11.43 19.73 39.92
N SER A 268 12.68 19.43 40.04
CA SER A 268 13.55 19.74 41.16
C SER A 268 14.97 19.88 40.65
#